data_b0ee9602b957e3a77851f287ae711860
#
_entry.id   b0ee9602b957e3a77851f287ae711860
#
_cell.length_a   1.000
_cell.length_b   1.000
_cell.length_c   1.000
_cell.angle_alpha   90.00
_cell.angle_beta   90.00
_cell.angle_gamma   90.00
#
_symmetry.space_group_name_H-M   'P 1'
#
loop_
_entity.id
_entity.type
_entity.pdbx_description
1 polymer ?
#
loop_
_entity_poly.entity_id
_entity_poly.type
_entity_poly.pdbx_seq_one_letter_code
_entity_poly.pdbx_strand_id
1 'polypeptide(L)'
;HRSIYGSWRKVLDYFSSARMIGLTATPAPETLAFFNQNLVVNYTLEHSIADGVNVDYRVFRIKTKATEDGGAIREGETVEKETRYTGAVEIVENKEAKNYTKSELNKSIVNPAQIKLVLKTFRDAIYTEMFNDPQREPDMNYIPKTLIFALNDAHASNIVKIAKEVFGRQDDTFVQKITYSAGDSNELIRRFRNDKEF
;
A
#
# COMPACT_ATOMS: atom_id res chain seq x y z
N HIS A 1 15.19 -4.48 13.64
CA HIS A 1 13.99 -4.37 14.49
C HIS A 1 13.37 -2.98 14.37
N ARG A 2 12.03 -2.89 14.35
CA ARG A 2 11.31 -1.62 14.20
C ARG A 2 11.44 -0.69 15.42
N SER A 3 11.90 -1.19 16.56
CA SER A 3 12.06 -0.38 17.78
C SER A 3 13.21 -0.92 18.63
N ILE A 4 14.04 -0.02 19.09
CA ILE A 4 15.09 -0.26 20.11
C ILE A 4 14.52 -0.16 21.54
N TYR A 5 13.25 0.20 21.66
CA TYR A 5 12.49 0.28 22.91
C TYR A 5 11.66 -0.98 23.13
N GLY A 6 11.06 -1.11 24.30
CA GLY A 6 10.30 -2.30 24.69
C GLY A 6 11.19 -3.47 25.07
N SER A 7 10.81 -4.69 24.68
CA SER A 7 11.52 -5.93 25.10
C SER A 7 12.98 -5.97 24.68
N TRP A 8 13.32 -5.38 23.54
CA TRP A 8 14.70 -5.31 23.05
C TRP A 8 15.59 -4.37 23.82
N ARG A 9 15.03 -3.39 24.49
CA ARG A 9 15.80 -2.47 25.33
C ARG A 9 16.58 -3.21 26.42
N LYS A 10 15.97 -4.19 27.08
CA LYS A 10 16.61 -4.99 28.11
C LYS A 10 17.83 -5.77 27.58
N VAL A 11 17.74 -6.27 26.34
CA VAL A 11 18.87 -6.96 25.69
C VAL A 11 20.02 -5.99 25.42
N LEU A 12 19.72 -4.80 24.90
CA LEU A 12 20.73 -3.78 24.62
C LEU A 12 21.37 -3.27 25.92
N ASP A 13 20.59 -3.08 26.98
CA ASP A 13 21.11 -2.67 28.28
C ASP A 13 22.03 -3.73 28.93
N TYR A 14 21.73 -5.02 28.72
CA TYR A 14 22.60 -6.13 29.17
C TYR A 14 23.97 -6.07 28.52
N PHE A 15 24.06 -5.68 27.26
CA PHE A 15 25.29 -5.51 26.51
C PHE A 15 25.81 -4.06 26.50
N SER A 16 25.48 -3.27 27.52
CA SER A 16 25.82 -1.84 27.59
C SER A 16 27.34 -1.53 27.57
N SER A 17 28.18 -2.49 27.98
CA SER A 17 29.63 -2.39 27.84
C SER A 17 30.19 -2.68 26.45
N ALA A 18 29.37 -3.23 25.56
CA ALA A 18 29.78 -3.52 24.18
C ALA A 18 29.69 -2.28 23.28
N ARG A 19 30.57 -2.20 22.31
CA ARG A 19 30.44 -1.20 21.25
C ARG A 19 29.31 -1.59 20.33
N MET A 20 28.35 -0.69 20.11
CA MET A 20 27.19 -0.94 19.29
C MET A 20 27.26 -0.15 17.99
N ILE A 21 26.89 -0.80 16.88
CA ILE A 21 26.73 -0.18 15.57
C ILE A 21 25.28 -0.45 15.13
N GLY A 22 24.55 0.62 14.81
CA GLY A 22 23.20 0.55 14.25
C GLY A 22 23.22 0.72 12.73
N LEU A 23 22.52 -0.15 12.01
CA LEU A 23 22.31 -0.04 10.58
C LEU A 23 20.81 0.03 10.29
N THR A 24 20.36 1.05 9.57
CA THR A 24 18.96 1.24 9.20
C THR A 24 18.85 2.03 7.91
N ALA A 25 17.91 1.67 7.07
CA ALA A 25 17.53 2.46 5.89
C ALA A 25 16.60 3.63 6.25
N THR A 26 15.98 3.60 7.43
CA THR A 26 14.97 4.58 7.87
C THR A 26 15.26 5.00 9.32
N PRO A 27 16.27 5.86 9.55
CA PRO A 27 16.61 6.30 10.90
C PRO A 27 15.46 7.13 11.48
N ALA A 28 14.87 6.63 12.56
CA ALA A 28 13.87 7.37 13.33
C ALA A 28 14.54 8.26 14.36
N PRO A 29 13.94 9.40 14.76
CA PRO A 29 14.50 10.29 15.77
C PRO A 29 14.87 9.56 17.08
N GLU A 30 14.06 8.60 17.50
CA GLU A 30 14.29 7.79 18.69
C GLU A 30 15.53 6.90 18.55
N THR A 31 15.80 6.40 17.34
CA THR A 31 17.00 5.61 17.05
C THR A 31 18.25 6.48 17.14
N LEU A 32 18.20 7.67 16.57
CA LEU A 32 19.30 8.64 16.67
C LEU A 32 19.54 9.06 18.12
N ALA A 33 18.49 9.29 18.90
CA ALA A 33 18.59 9.63 20.32
C ALA A 33 19.25 8.52 21.13
N PHE A 34 18.95 7.24 20.84
CA PHE A 34 19.61 6.10 21.48
C PHE A 34 21.12 6.08 21.26
N PHE A 35 21.59 6.47 20.08
CA PHE A 35 23.00 6.58 19.74
C PHE A 35 23.59 7.98 20.00
N ASN A 36 22.98 8.78 20.87
CA ASN A 36 23.42 10.15 21.22
C ASN A 36 23.64 11.04 19.99
N GLN A 37 22.77 10.93 18.98
CA GLN A 37 22.86 11.64 17.70
C GLN A 37 24.16 11.32 16.90
N ASN A 38 24.86 10.24 17.24
CA ASN A 38 26.09 9.84 16.57
C ASN A 38 25.79 9.13 15.25
N LEU A 39 25.49 9.90 14.23
CA LEU A 39 25.25 9.44 12.86
C LEU A 39 26.58 9.44 12.10
N VAL A 40 27.20 8.28 11.95
CA VAL A 40 28.52 8.14 11.29
C VAL A 40 28.44 8.24 9.78
N VAL A 41 27.41 7.63 9.19
CA VAL A 41 27.16 7.66 7.74
C VAL A 41 25.68 7.94 7.50
N ASN A 42 25.40 8.90 6.62
CA ASN A 42 24.07 9.22 6.15
C ASN A 42 24.04 9.11 4.61
N TYR A 43 23.68 7.93 4.10
CA TYR A 43 23.52 7.71 2.68
C TYR A 43 22.03 7.73 2.36
N THR A 44 21.54 8.89 1.93
CA THR A 44 20.11 9.13 1.69
C THR A 44 19.64 8.54 0.36
N LEU A 45 18.33 8.45 0.17
CA LEU A 45 17.74 8.02 -1.09
C LEU A 45 18.19 8.94 -2.25
N GLU A 46 18.24 10.25 -2.01
CA GLU A 46 18.67 11.23 -3.00
C GLU A 46 20.13 11.00 -3.44
N HIS A 47 21.03 10.72 -2.48
CA HIS A 47 22.41 10.35 -2.80
C HIS A 47 22.46 9.07 -3.61
N SER A 48 21.67 8.06 -3.23
CA SER A 48 21.67 6.78 -3.95
C SER A 48 21.09 6.88 -5.37
N ILE A 49 20.17 7.81 -5.61
CA ILE A 49 19.67 8.13 -6.95
C ILE A 49 20.74 8.86 -7.76
N ALA A 50 21.41 9.85 -7.17
CA ALA A 50 22.48 10.59 -7.82
C ALA A 50 23.66 9.68 -8.20
N ASP A 51 23.97 8.68 -7.39
CA ASP A 51 25.00 7.67 -7.64
C ASP A 51 24.56 6.56 -8.62
N GLY A 52 23.30 6.58 -9.09
CA GLY A 52 22.75 5.56 -9.98
C GLY A 52 22.51 4.19 -9.35
N VAL A 53 22.52 4.11 -8.02
CA VAL A 53 22.24 2.87 -7.27
C VAL A 53 20.75 2.58 -7.20
N ASN A 54 19.95 3.62 -6.95
CA ASN A 54 18.50 3.55 -6.98
C ASN A 54 17.93 4.39 -8.14
N VAL A 55 16.74 4.02 -8.58
CA VAL A 55 15.99 4.80 -9.58
C VAL A 55 15.20 5.91 -8.91
N ASP A 56 15.01 7.00 -9.62
CA ASP A 56 14.14 8.09 -9.20
C ASP A 56 12.67 7.66 -9.18
N TYR A 57 11.85 8.38 -8.44
CA TYR A 57 10.42 8.10 -8.31
C TYR A 57 9.57 9.32 -8.66
N ARG A 58 8.36 9.06 -9.10
CA ARG A 58 7.36 10.09 -9.35
C ARG A 58 6.16 9.84 -8.46
N VAL A 59 5.57 10.91 -7.93
CA VAL A 59 4.35 10.83 -7.11
C VAL A 59 3.16 11.31 -7.94
N PHE A 60 2.31 10.38 -8.34
CA PHE A 60 1.03 10.67 -8.95
C PHE A 60 -0.09 10.56 -7.90
N ARG A 61 -0.84 11.63 -7.70
CA ARG A 61 -1.88 11.68 -6.67
C ARG A 61 -3.26 11.65 -7.30
N ILE A 62 -4.00 10.56 -7.03
CA ILE A 62 -5.41 10.46 -7.39
C ILE A 62 -6.22 11.04 -6.24
N LYS A 63 -6.89 12.17 -6.51
CA LYS A 63 -7.75 12.82 -5.55
C LYS A 63 -9.21 12.50 -5.85
N THR A 64 -9.96 12.12 -4.86
CA THR A 64 -11.42 11.93 -4.95
C THR A 64 -12.11 12.83 -3.94
N LYS A 65 -13.37 13.19 -4.17
CA LYS A 65 -14.13 13.96 -3.20
C LYS A 65 -14.11 13.31 -1.81
N ALA A 66 -14.23 11.97 -1.76
CA ALA A 66 -14.15 11.23 -0.51
C ALA A 66 -12.80 11.37 0.20
N THR A 67 -11.69 11.47 -0.54
CA THR A 67 -10.35 11.65 0.05
C THR A 67 -10.04 13.09 0.41
N GLU A 68 -10.71 14.07 -0.19
CA GLU A 68 -10.51 15.50 0.11
C GLU A 68 -11.42 16.01 1.22
N ASP A 69 -12.69 15.67 1.17
CA ASP A 69 -13.73 16.26 2.02
C ASP A 69 -14.33 15.27 3.04
N GLY A 70 -13.99 14.00 2.95
CA GLY A 70 -14.77 12.94 3.58
C GLY A 70 -16.00 12.61 2.74
N GLY A 71 -16.99 11.96 3.30
CA GLY A 71 -18.19 11.59 2.56
C GLY A 71 -19.39 11.35 3.46
N ALA A 72 -20.51 11.15 2.82
CA ALA A 72 -21.74 10.72 3.47
C ALA A 72 -22.20 9.41 2.85
N ILE A 73 -22.60 8.48 3.68
CA ILE A 73 -23.34 7.29 3.28
C ILE A 73 -24.82 7.65 3.38
N ARG A 74 -25.54 7.54 2.28
CA ARG A 74 -26.94 7.89 2.25
C ARG A 74 -27.77 6.78 2.88
N GLU A 75 -28.93 7.13 3.38
CA GLU A 75 -29.95 6.15 3.76
C GLU A 75 -30.28 5.26 2.56
N GLY A 76 -30.29 3.93 2.78
CA GLY A 76 -30.50 2.95 1.70
C GLY A 76 -29.24 2.53 0.93
N GLU A 77 -28.08 3.17 1.13
CA GLU A 77 -26.83 2.66 0.57
C GLU A 77 -26.35 1.45 1.37
N THR A 78 -25.95 0.40 0.64
CA THR A 78 -25.35 -0.78 1.23
C THR A 78 -23.86 -0.54 1.49
N VAL A 79 -23.43 -0.81 2.72
CA VAL A 79 -22.04 -0.71 3.15
C VAL A 79 -21.56 -2.06 3.62
N GLU A 80 -20.42 -2.49 3.13
CA GLU A 80 -19.73 -3.65 3.67
C GLU A 80 -19.09 -3.29 5.01
N LYS A 81 -19.63 -3.84 6.09
CA LYS A 81 -19.08 -3.69 7.42
C LYS A 81 -18.33 -4.96 7.79
N GLU A 82 -17.03 -4.83 7.94
CA GLU A 82 -16.19 -5.93 8.37
C GLU A 82 -15.97 -5.89 9.88
N THR A 83 -16.16 -7.03 10.53
CA THR A 83 -15.87 -7.18 11.96
C THR A 83 -14.38 -7.40 12.15
N ARG A 84 -13.72 -6.46 12.83
CA ARG A 84 -12.27 -6.37 12.99
C ARG A 84 -11.58 -7.64 13.52
N TYR A 85 -12.27 -8.48 14.25
CA TYR A 85 -11.70 -9.68 14.87
C TYR A 85 -12.00 -10.98 14.13
N THR A 86 -13.08 -11.04 13.37
CA THR A 86 -13.53 -12.28 12.70
C THR A 86 -13.35 -12.22 11.19
N GLY A 87 -13.13 -11.02 10.61
CA GLY A 87 -13.10 -10.83 9.17
C GLY A 87 -14.45 -11.07 8.49
N ALA A 88 -15.52 -11.27 9.27
CA ALA A 88 -16.84 -11.47 8.72
C ALA A 88 -17.31 -10.18 8.06
N VAL A 89 -17.67 -10.26 6.78
CA VAL A 89 -18.25 -9.17 6.02
C VAL A 89 -19.75 -9.27 6.09
N GLU A 90 -20.37 -8.25 6.65
CA GLU A 90 -21.82 -8.10 6.69
C GLU A 90 -22.21 -6.93 5.77
N ILE A 91 -23.09 -7.21 4.82
CA ILE A 91 -23.69 -6.16 3.99
C ILE A 91 -24.81 -5.53 4.81
N VAL A 92 -24.56 -4.34 5.31
CA VAL A 92 -25.54 -3.61 6.12
C VAL A 92 -26.13 -2.49 5.26
N GLU A 93 -27.43 -2.53 5.07
CA GLU A 93 -28.17 -1.39 4.54
C GLU A 93 -28.19 -0.29 5.60
N ASN A 94 -27.70 0.87 5.26
CA ASN A 94 -27.66 1.98 6.19
C ASN A 94 -29.07 2.53 6.41
N LYS A 95 -29.57 2.38 7.61
CA LYS A 95 -30.91 2.89 8.00
C LYS A 95 -30.95 4.39 8.23
N GLU A 96 -29.77 5.02 8.36
CA GLU A 96 -29.62 6.46 8.58
C GLU A 96 -28.43 7.00 7.81
N ALA A 97 -28.55 8.22 7.28
CA ALA A 97 -27.42 8.88 6.62
C ALA A 97 -26.26 9.12 7.62
N LYS A 98 -25.07 8.65 7.30
CA LYS A 98 -23.89 8.77 8.17
C LYS A 98 -22.78 9.52 7.45
N ASN A 99 -22.30 10.60 8.06
CA ASN A 99 -21.13 11.29 7.61
C ASN A 99 -19.85 10.60 8.13
N TYR A 100 -18.82 10.53 7.32
CA TYR A 100 -17.52 10.05 7.72
C TYR A 100 -16.42 11.03 7.32
N THR A 101 -15.37 11.07 8.12
CA THR A 101 -14.19 11.91 7.90
C THR A 101 -13.17 11.20 7.00
N LYS A 102 -12.24 11.97 6.43
CA LYS A 102 -11.10 11.41 5.68
C LYS A 102 -10.34 10.35 6.46
N SER A 103 -10.22 10.53 7.78
CA SER A 103 -9.46 9.63 8.64
C SER A 103 -10.14 8.28 8.87
N GLU A 104 -11.43 8.17 8.63
CA GLU A 104 -12.22 6.94 8.75
C GLU A 104 -12.25 6.16 7.43
N LEU A 105 -12.00 6.85 6.31
CA LEU A 105 -11.92 6.21 5.00
C LEU A 105 -10.75 5.22 4.95
N ASN A 106 -11.02 4.01 4.48
CA ASN A 106 -10.06 2.89 4.45
C ASN A 106 -9.50 2.45 5.83
N LYS A 107 -10.09 2.92 6.94
CA LYS A 107 -9.80 2.42 8.29
C LYS A 107 -10.97 1.66 8.88
N SER A 108 -12.15 2.24 8.77
CA SER A 108 -13.41 1.67 9.26
C SER A 108 -14.48 1.55 8.17
N ILE A 109 -14.29 2.25 7.05
CA ILE A 109 -15.24 2.28 5.93
C ILE A 109 -14.49 1.97 4.64
N VAL A 110 -14.91 0.92 3.96
CA VAL A 110 -14.45 0.54 2.61
C VAL A 110 -15.54 0.93 1.61
N ASN A 111 -15.20 1.79 0.66
CA ASN A 111 -16.14 2.23 -0.37
C ASN A 111 -15.77 1.62 -1.74
N PRO A 112 -16.51 0.61 -2.23
CA PRO A 112 -16.25 -0.02 -3.52
C PRO A 112 -16.29 0.96 -4.70
N ALA A 113 -17.14 1.96 -4.65
CA ALA A 113 -17.22 2.99 -5.69
C ALA A 113 -15.94 3.85 -5.76
N GLN A 114 -15.33 4.14 -4.61
CA GLN A 114 -14.05 4.83 -4.55
C GLN A 114 -12.92 3.96 -5.11
N ILE A 115 -12.86 2.68 -4.74
CA ILE A 115 -11.88 1.74 -5.29
C ILE A 115 -11.99 1.70 -6.81
N LYS A 116 -13.21 1.56 -7.33
CA LYS A 116 -13.47 1.56 -8.76
C LYS A 116 -13.04 2.86 -9.45
N LEU A 117 -13.31 4.00 -8.83
CA LEU A 117 -12.87 5.32 -9.35
C LEU A 117 -11.35 5.42 -9.39
N VAL A 118 -10.67 5.06 -8.31
CA VAL A 118 -9.19 5.09 -8.24
C VAL A 118 -8.58 4.17 -9.31
N LEU A 119 -9.08 2.95 -9.45
CA LEU A 119 -8.58 2.00 -10.45
C LEU A 119 -8.86 2.43 -11.88
N LYS A 120 -10.01 3.06 -12.15
CA LYS A 120 -10.30 3.66 -13.48
C LYS A 120 -9.34 4.80 -13.78
N THR A 121 -9.16 5.73 -12.83
CA THR A 121 -8.24 6.86 -13.00
C THR A 121 -6.80 6.35 -13.21
N PHE A 122 -6.38 5.35 -12.46
CA PHE A 122 -5.07 4.71 -12.65
C PHE A 122 -4.94 4.12 -14.06
N ARG A 123 -5.91 3.31 -14.51
CA ARG A 123 -5.93 2.72 -15.86
C ARG A 123 -5.80 3.79 -16.95
N ASP A 124 -6.58 4.85 -16.81
CA ASP A 124 -6.67 5.89 -17.85
C ASP A 124 -5.39 6.78 -17.85
N ALA A 125 -4.72 6.90 -16.71
CA ALA A 125 -3.50 7.71 -16.56
C ALA A 125 -2.18 6.94 -16.81
N ILE A 126 -2.20 5.61 -16.88
CA ILE A 126 -0.97 4.80 -16.98
C ILE A 126 -0.06 5.30 -18.10
N TYR A 127 -0.55 5.43 -19.32
CA TYR A 127 0.25 5.79 -20.49
C TYR A 127 0.12 7.24 -20.92
N THR A 128 -0.76 8.00 -20.31
CA THR A 128 -0.97 9.42 -20.64
C THR A 128 -0.21 10.35 -19.70
N GLU A 129 -0.10 9.98 -18.41
CA GLU A 129 0.47 10.84 -17.38
C GLU A 129 1.60 10.19 -16.59
N MET A 130 1.45 8.89 -16.23
CA MET A 130 2.41 8.21 -15.35
C MET A 130 3.63 7.72 -16.10
N PHE A 131 3.44 7.03 -17.21
CA PHE A 131 4.49 6.43 -18.04
C PHE A 131 4.39 6.96 -19.47
N ASN A 132 4.32 8.28 -19.59
CA ASN A 132 4.27 8.97 -20.87
C ASN A 132 5.64 8.91 -21.54
N ASP A 133 5.92 7.83 -22.26
CA ASP A 133 7.11 7.63 -23.08
C ASP A 133 6.70 7.73 -24.56
N PRO A 134 7.13 8.80 -25.28
CA PRO A 134 6.76 8.98 -26.69
C PRO A 134 7.32 7.88 -27.62
N GLN A 135 8.26 7.07 -27.16
CA GLN A 135 8.82 5.95 -27.92
C GLN A 135 8.07 4.63 -27.67
N ARG A 136 7.14 4.62 -26.72
CA ARG A 136 6.40 3.42 -26.35
C ARG A 136 4.93 3.57 -26.71
N GLU A 137 4.45 2.70 -27.58
CA GLU A 137 3.02 2.57 -27.87
C GLU A 137 2.27 2.14 -26.60
N PRO A 138 1.16 2.83 -26.26
CA PRO A 138 0.30 2.41 -25.16
C PRO A 138 -0.26 1.01 -25.39
N ASP A 139 0.07 0.07 -24.53
CA ASP A 139 -0.46 -1.29 -24.59
C ASP A 139 -1.02 -1.72 -23.24
N MET A 140 -2.33 -1.79 -23.14
CA MET A 140 -3.03 -2.20 -21.92
C MET A 140 -2.87 -3.68 -21.57
N ASN A 141 -2.24 -4.49 -22.44
CA ASN A 141 -1.81 -5.84 -22.08
C ASN A 141 -0.53 -5.82 -21.20
N TYR A 142 0.24 -4.75 -21.29
CA TYR A 142 1.48 -4.54 -20.54
C TYR A 142 1.30 -3.45 -19.48
N ILE A 143 0.60 -3.76 -18.42
CA ILE A 143 0.51 -2.85 -17.27
C ILE A 143 1.81 -2.99 -16.46
N PRO A 144 2.47 -1.87 -16.10
CA PRO A 144 3.64 -1.93 -15.23
C PRO A 144 3.34 -2.67 -13.94
N LYS A 145 4.30 -3.46 -13.42
CA LYS A 145 4.13 -4.17 -12.15
C LYS A 145 3.64 -3.22 -11.07
N THR A 146 2.46 -3.49 -10.56
CA THR A 146 1.75 -2.61 -9.63
C THR A 146 1.50 -3.31 -8.32
N LEU A 147 1.87 -2.68 -7.20
CA LEU A 147 1.60 -3.16 -5.87
C LEU A 147 0.54 -2.29 -5.21
N ILE A 148 -0.57 -2.89 -4.81
CA ILE A 148 -1.67 -2.21 -4.13
C ILE A 148 -1.72 -2.66 -2.68
N PHE A 149 -1.61 -1.72 -1.74
CA PHE A 149 -1.74 -1.99 -0.32
C PHE A 149 -3.20 -1.96 0.10
N ALA A 150 -3.67 -3.06 0.65
CA ALA A 150 -5.01 -3.19 1.19
C ALA A 150 -5.00 -3.14 2.73
N LEU A 151 -6.12 -2.73 3.32
CA LEU A 151 -6.28 -2.65 4.77
C LEU A 151 -6.23 -4.03 5.43
N ASN A 152 -6.92 -5.00 4.82
CA ASN A 152 -7.09 -6.36 5.30
C ASN A 152 -7.39 -7.31 4.13
N ASP A 153 -7.60 -8.59 4.43
CA ASP A 153 -7.81 -9.64 3.46
C ASP A 153 -9.09 -9.45 2.61
N ALA A 154 -10.20 -9.05 3.23
CA ALA A 154 -11.45 -8.78 2.52
C ALA A 154 -11.34 -7.56 1.59
N HIS A 155 -10.69 -6.48 2.06
CA HIS A 155 -10.40 -5.32 1.22
C HIS A 155 -9.53 -5.72 0.02
N ALA A 156 -8.51 -6.58 0.21
CA ALA A 156 -7.69 -7.10 -0.88
C ALA A 156 -8.53 -7.89 -1.90
N SER A 157 -9.45 -8.73 -1.43
CA SER A 157 -10.37 -9.50 -2.30
C SER A 157 -11.29 -8.59 -3.12
N ASN A 158 -11.82 -7.54 -2.51
CA ASN A 158 -12.63 -6.54 -3.20
C ASN A 158 -11.83 -5.78 -4.26
N ILE A 159 -10.59 -5.40 -3.96
CA ILE A 159 -9.70 -4.75 -4.93
C ILE A 159 -9.45 -5.67 -6.12
N VAL A 160 -9.15 -6.95 -5.90
CA VAL A 160 -8.95 -7.94 -6.98
C VAL A 160 -10.17 -8.02 -7.89
N LYS A 161 -11.37 -8.16 -7.30
CA LYS A 161 -12.63 -8.24 -8.06
C LYS A 161 -12.85 -6.98 -8.91
N ILE A 162 -12.72 -5.80 -8.30
CA ILE A 162 -12.95 -4.52 -8.97
C ILE A 162 -11.88 -4.26 -10.03
N ALA A 163 -10.62 -4.65 -9.79
CA ALA A 163 -9.55 -4.52 -10.76
C ALA A 163 -9.82 -5.36 -12.01
N LYS A 164 -10.20 -6.63 -11.86
CA LYS A 164 -10.62 -7.49 -12.98
C LYS A 164 -11.75 -6.86 -13.80
N GLU A 165 -12.73 -6.29 -13.14
CA GLU A 165 -13.85 -5.60 -13.80
C GLU A 165 -13.38 -4.35 -14.56
N VAL A 166 -12.60 -3.49 -13.91
CA VAL A 166 -12.14 -2.21 -14.49
C VAL A 166 -11.23 -2.41 -15.69
N PHE A 167 -10.36 -3.41 -15.65
CA PHE A 167 -9.43 -3.71 -16.74
C PHE A 167 -10.01 -4.69 -17.77
N GLY A 168 -11.21 -5.23 -17.53
CA GLY A 168 -11.84 -6.20 -18.44
C GLY A 168 -11.09 -7.54 -18.51
N ARG A 169 -10.29 -7.87 -17.50
CA ARG A 169 -9.47 -9.07 -17.42
C ARG A 169 -10.04 -10.04 -16.39
N GLN A 170 -10.28 -11.28 -16.78
CA GLN A 170 -10.85 -12.31 -15.89
C GLN A 170 -9.84 -13.40 -15.51
N ASP A 171 -8.65 -13.36 -16.10
CA ASP A 171 -7.61 -14.33 -15.81
C ASP A 171 -7.09 -14.18 -14.36
N ASP A 172 -6.78 -15.31 -13.73
CA ASP A 172 -6.34 -15.34 -12.33
C ASP A 172 -4.89 -14.90 -12.14
N THR A 173 -4.16 -14.71 -13.23
CA THR A 173 -2.77 -14.25 -13.20
C THR A 173 -2.65 -12.74 -13.27
N PHE A 174 -3.66 -12.04 -13.80
CA PHE A 174 -3.63 -10.59 -14.00
C PHE A 174 -3.51 -9.80 -12.70
N VAL A 175 -4.28 -10.16 -11.69
CA VAL A 175 -4.22 -9.55 -10.36
C VAL A 175 -4.38 -10.61 -9.30
N GLN A 176 -3.43 -10.68 -8.39
CA GLN A 176 -3.36 -11.71 -7.37
C GLN A 176 -3.27 -11.10 -5.98
N LYS A 177 -3.89 -11.77 -5.02
CA LYS A 177 -3.89 -11.39 -3.62
C LYS A 177 -2.70 -12.02 -2.90
N ILE A 178 -1.91 -11.20 -2.22
CA ILE A 178 -0.81 -11.66 -1.37
C ILE A 178 -1.17 -11.30 0.07
N THR A 179 -1.67 -12.28 0.81
CA THR A 179 -2.05 -12.13 2.22
C THR A 179 -1.59 -13.35 3.01
N TYR A 180 -1.64 -13.27 4.32
CA TYR A 180 -1.26 -14.40 5.17
C TYR A 180 -2.12 -15.66 4.92
N SER A 181 -3.38 -15.48 4.56
CA SER A 181 -4.33 -16.55 4.24
C SER A 181 -4.26 -17.05 2.79
N ALA A 182 -3.58 -16.33 1.90
CA ALA A 182 -3.38 -16.77 0.53
C ALA A 182 -2.25 -17.81 0.49
N GLY A 183 -2.43 -18.90 -0.23
CA GLY A 183 -1.53 -20.05 -0.33
C GLY A 183 -0.03 -19.74 -0.34
N ASP A 184 0.71 -19.99 -1.40
CA ASP A 184 2.16 -19.71 -1.44
C ASP A 184 2.48 -18.24 -1.73
N SER A 185 2.30 -17.39 -0.70
CA SER A 185 2.61 -15.96 -0.78
C SER A 185 4.09 -15.68 -1.10
N ASN A 186 5.01 -16.55 -0.67
CA ASN A 186 6.44 -16.41 -0.93
C ASN A 186 6.76 -16.62 -2.41
N GLU A 187 6.13 -17.61 -3.04
CA GLU A 187 6.29 -17.87 -4.46
C GLU A 187 5.70 -16.72 -5.30
N LEU A 188 4.54 -16.19 -4.93
CA LEU A 188 3.97 -15.01 -5.60
C LEU A 188 4.89 -13.79 -5.50
N ILE A 189 5.48 -13.54 -4.32
CA ILE A 189 6.45 -12.45 -4.13
C ILE A 189 7.71 -12.68 -4.98
N ARG A 190 8.22 -13.91 -5.02
CA ARG A 190 9.38 -14.27 -5.84
C ARG A 190 9.12 -14.02 -7.32
N ARG A 191 7.98 -14.47 -7.83
CA ARG A 191 7.56 -14.25 -9.21
C ARG A 191 7.38 -12.76 -9.50
N PHE A 192 6.68 -12.02 -8.65
CA PHE A 192 6.49 -10.58 -8.80
C PHE A 192 7.83 -9.82 -8.91
N ARG A 193 8.86 -10.27 -8.19
CA ARG A 193 10.20 -9.66 -8.26
C ARG A 193 10.96 -10.03 -9.53
N ASN A 194 10.95 -11.30 -9.89
CA ASN A 194 11.92 -11.85 -10.82
C ASN A 194 11.36 -12.07 -12.23
N ASP A 195 10.08 -12.41 -12.36
CA ASP A 195 9.51 -12.71 -13.66
C ASP A 195 9.29 -11.39 -14.43
N LYS A 196 9.66 -11.36 -15.71
CA LYS A 196 9.45 -10.19 -16.56
C LYS A 196 7.97 -9.97 -16.87
N GLU A 197 7.25 -11.06 -17.03
CA GLU A 197 5.80 -11.11 -17.25
C GLU A 197 5.17 -11.71 -16.00
N PHE A 198 4.50 -10.87 -15.22
CA PHE A 198 3.81 -11.29 -14.00
C PHE A 198 2.33 -10.93 -14.10
#